data_863bbb1407f1e79fc1bc5765974fe52d
#
_entry.id   863bbb1407f1e79fc1bc5765974fe52d
#
_cell.length_a   1.000
_cell.length_b   1.000
_cell.length_c   1.000
_cell.angle_alpha   90.00
_cell.angle_beta   90.00
_cell.angle_gamma   90.00
#
_symmetry.space_group_name_H-M   'P 1'
#
loop_
_entity.id
_entity.type
_entity.pdbx_description
1 polymer ?
#
loop_
_entity_poly.entity_id
_entity_poly.type
_entity_poly.pdbx_seq_one_letter_code
_entity_poly.pdbx_strand_id
1 'polypeptide(L)'
;MSEEIVKEILVEGVDARELYGAQDAYLEQMRELCPKVKIVARGDKIKALGAKSDVAAFERRMNALVEYYIKYGHISSEVVSQAFSSSLDELSAEPPAVDKDVIVYGNNGNIIRARTVNQQRLVKLAERNDLLFAVGPAGSGKTYTAIALAVRALKEKEIRRIILTRPAVEAGEKLGFLPGDMKEKLDPYLQPLYDALNDMIPPAKLQKYIEEGTVQIAPLAYMRGRTLDNAFVILDEAQNTTLSQIKMFLTRMGRNAKFIVTGDVTQIDLPRRSDSGLTKAMDTLKSVDGIGIVEFEKRDIVRHRLVKYIVEAFERREELENGLRKNNNDNN
;
A
#
# COMPACT_ATOMS: atom_id res chain seq x y z
N MET A 1 -15.36 50.67 13.51
CA MET A 1 -14.78 49.68 14.42
C MET A 1 -15.45 48.35 14.06
N SER A 2 -14.70 47.39 13.54
CA SER A 2 -15.25 46.08 13.22
C SER A 2 -15.57 45.35 14.53
N GLU A 3 -16.77 44.83 14.64
CA GLU A 3 -17.23 44.03 15.79
C GLU A 3 -16.35 42.77 15.92
N GLU A 4 -15.58 42.67 17.01
CA GLU A 4 -14.83 41.47 17.34
C GLU A 4 -15.77 40.41 17.88
N ILE A 5 -15.64 39.18 17.35
CA ILE A 5 -16.44 38.04 17.79
C ILE A 5 -15.51 36.87 18.20
N VAL A 6 -16.03 36.03 19.07
CA VAL A 6 -15.45 34.73 19.38
C VAL A 6 -16.36 33.66 18.79
N LYS A 7 -15.81 32.76 17.98
CA LYS A 7 -16.55 31.64 17.45
C LYS A 7 -15.85 30.31 17.81
N GLU A 8 -16.64 29.36 18.26
CA GLU A 8 -16.20 27.98 18.49
C GLU A 8 -16.54 27.13 17.23
N ILE A 9 -15.54 26.53 16.65
CA ILE A 9 -15.65 25.65 15.49
C ILE A 9 -15.38 24.23 15.97
N LEU A 10 -16.35 23.34 15.76
CA LEU A 10 -16.22 21.93 16.10
C LEU A 10 -15.65 21.17 14.89
N VAL A 11 -14.61 20.37 15.10
CA VAL A 11 -13.97 19.56 14.07
C VAL A 11 -14.47 18.12 14.20
N GLU A 12 -15.56 17.79 13.51
CA GLU A 12 -16.15 16.47 13.56
C GLU A 12 -15.59 15.56 12.46
N GLY A 13 -15.35 14.28 12.79
CA GLY A 13 -14.95 13.26 11.81
C GLY A 13 -13.44 13.22 11.48
N VAL A 14 -12.62 14.03 12.15
CA VAL A 14 -11.16 14.10 11.95
C VAL A 14 -10.43 13.90 13.28
N ASP A 15 -9.35 13.14 13.29
CA ASP A 15 -8.44 13.13 14.45
C ASP A 15 -7.75 14.51 14.52
N ALA A 16 -7.97 15.21 15.63
CA ALA A 16 -7.41 16.53 15.87
C ALA A 16 -5.87 16.57 15.74
N ARG A 17 -5.19 15.46 16.07
CA ARG A 17 -3.73 15.35 15.94
C ARG A 17 -3.29 15.34 14.49
N GLU A 18 -4.06 14.74 13.60
CA GLU A 18 -3.76 14.73 12.17
C GLU A 18 -4.08 16.09 11.52
N LEU A 19 -5.13 16.76 12.01
CA LEU A 19 -5.51 18.09 11.55
C LEU A 19 -4.50 19.17 11.95
N TYR A 20 -3.97 19.06 13.17
CA TYR A 20 -3.01 20.06 13.69
C TYR A 20 -1.55 19.73 13.31
N GLY A 21 -1.29 18.51 12.86
CA GLY A 21 0.04 18.02 12.50
C GLY A 21 0.90 17.65 13.69
N ALA A 22 2.06 17.06 13.43
CA ALA A 22 3.02 16.70 14.47
C ALA A 22 3.47 17.96 15.22
N GLN A 23 3.36 17.94 16.56
CA GLN A 23 3.70 19.09 17.42
C GLN A 23 2.95 20.38 17.04
N ASP A 24 1.70 20.28 16.60
CA ASP A 24 0.86 21.39 16.16
C ASP A 24 1.42 22.20 14.97
N ALA A 25 2.29 21.61 14.13
CA ALA A 25 2.97 22.29 13.04
C ALA A 25 1.98 22.93 12.04
N TYR A 26 0.88 22.23 11.71
CA TYR A 26 -0.14 22.77 10.81
C TYR A 26 -0.97 23.86 11.48
N LEU A 27 -1.22 23.75 12.79
CA LEU A 27 -1.91 24.77 13.56
C LEU A 27 -1.10 26.08 13.62
N GLU A 28 0.22 26.00 13.80
CA GLU A 28 1.10 27.16 13.74
C GLU A 28 1.09 27.79 12.34
N GLN A 29 1.15 26.98 11.31
CA GLN A 29 1.07 27.44 9.92
C GLN A 29 -0.27 28.16 9.65
N MET A 30 -1.40 27.65 10.17
CA MET A 30 -2.69 28.34 10.08
C MET A 30 -2.70 29.69 10.81
N ARG A 31 -2.01 29.80 11.95
CA ARG A 31 -1.84 31.07 12.70
C ARG A 31 -1.05 32.09 11.90
N GLU A 32 0.03 31.65 11.25
CA GLU A 32 0.84 32.52 10.39
C GLU A 32 0.07 33.03 9.17
N LEU A 33 -0.72 32.14 8.55
CA LEU A 33 -1.54 32.47 7.37
C LEU A 33 -2.79 33.30 7.70
N CYS A 34 -3.23 33.30 8.97
CA CYS A 34 -4.39 34.06 9.44
C CYS A 34 -4.05 35.02 10.59
N PRO A 35 -3.14 35.99 10.44
CA PRO A 35 -2.64 36.82 11.53
C PRO A 35 -3.71 37.73 12.17
N LYS A 36 -4.85 37.94 11.50
CA LYS A 36 -5.99 38.72 12.02
C LYS A 36 -6.96 37.91 12.86
N VAL A 37 -6.75 36.59 12.99
CA VAL A 37 -7.58 35.69 13.77
C VAL A 37 -6.73 35.04 14.86
N LYS A 38 -7.08 35.27 16.13
CA LYS A 38 -6.43 34.53 17.22
C LYS A 38 -7.04 33.13 17.34
N ILE A 39 -6.22 32.10 17.10
CA ILE A 39 -6.64 30.70 17.03
C ILE A 39 -6.19 29.97 18.29
N VAL A 40 -7.11 29.34 19.00
CA VAL A 40 -6.84 28.46 20.16
C VAL A 40 -7.54 27.12 19.93
N ALA A 41 -6.76 26.06 19.80
CA ALA A 41 -7.28 24.71 19.62
C ALA A 41 -7.19 23.92 20.94
N ARG A 42 -8.22 23.14 21.27
CA ARG A 42 -8.25 22.18 22.38
C ARG A 42 -9.07 20.95 21.98
N GLY A 43 -8.40 19.86 21.73
CA GLY A 43 -9.03 18.63 21.24
C GLY A 43 -9.72 18.88 19.89
N ASP A 44 -10.99 18.55 19.80
CA ASP A 44 -11.86 18.73 18.63
C ASP A 44 -12.46 20.13 18.46
N LYS A 45 -12.09 21.09 19.34
CA LYS A 45 -12.65 22.45 19.38
C LYS A 45 -11.59 23.47 19.05
N ILE A 46 -11.92 24.35 18.10
CA ILE A 46 -11.11 25.52 17.74
C ILE A 46 -11.88 26.78 18.08
N LYS A 47 -11.29 27.66 18.89
CA LYS A 47 -11.81 29.00 19.16
C LYS A 47 -11.10 30.02 18.29
N ALA A 48 -11.85 30.72 17.46
CA ALA A 48 -11.37 31.79 16.59
C ALA A 48 -11.89 33.13 17.12
N LEU A 49 -10.98 34.08 17.41
CA LEU A 49 -11.29 35.43 17.87
C LEU A 49 -10.75 36.44 16.86
N GLY A 50 -11.56 37.38 16.41
CA GLY A 50 -11.20 38.45 15.49
C GLY A 50 -12.41 39.16 14.91
N ALA A 51 -12.21 39.99 13.87
CA ALA A 51 -13.31 40.64 13.19
C ALA A 51 -14.25 39.59 12.55
N LYS A 52 -15.55 39.88 12.55
CA LYS A 52 -16.59 38.94 12.07
C LYS A 52 -16.33 38.40 10.69
N SER A 53 -15.83 39.21 9.77
CA SER A 53 -15.43 38.78 8.39
C SER A 53 -14.27 37.81 8.38
N ASP A 54 -13.23 38.07 9.19
CA ASP A 54 -12.00 37.28 9.22
C ASP A 54 -12.27 35.93 9.89
N VAL A 55 -13.06 35.91 10.98
CA VAL A 55 -13.50 34.68 11.64
C VAL A 55 -14.36 33.81 10.71
N ALA A 56 -15.29 34.43 9.96
CA ALA A 56 -16.11 33.69 9.00
C ALA A 56 -15.28 33.15 7.81
N ALA A 57 -14.26 33.87 7.37
CA ALA A 57 -13.33 33.39 6.34
C ALA A 57 -12.48 32.18 6.86
N PHE A 58 -11.97 32.29 8.09
CA PHE A 58 -11.24 31.21 8.73
C PHE A 58 -12.09 29.94 8.88
N GLU A 59 -13.34 30.07 9.34
CA GLU A 59 -14.27 28.95 9.48
C GLU A 59 -14.51 28.24 8.14
N ARG A 60 -14.78 28.98 7.06
CA ARG A 60 -14.95 28.36 5.72
C ARG A 60 -13.73 27.57 5.28
N ARG A 61 -12.52 28.11 5.51
CA ARG A 61 -11.26 27.44 5.19
C ARG A 61 -11.02 26.19 6.02
N MET A 62 -11.36 26.25 7.32
CA MET A 62 -11.31 25.08 8.20
C MET A 62 -12.27 23.99 7.75
N ASN A 63 -13.52 24.32 7.41
CA ASN A 63 -14.49 23.36 6.93
C ASN A 63 -14.01 22.72 5.62
N ALA A 64 -13.46 23.50 4.68
CA ALA A 64 -12.90 22.98 3.45
C ALA A 64 -11.70 22.04 3.69
N LEU A 65 -10.84 22.34 4.67
CA LEU A 65 -9.74 21.49 5.08
C LEU A 65 -10.22 20.18 5.71
N VAL A 66 -11.27 20.23 6.53
CA VAL A 66 -11.93 19.06 7.12
C VAL A 66 -12.57 18.20 6.03
N GLU A 67 -13.31 18.79 5.09
CA GLU A 67 -13.88 18.08 3.94
C GLU A 67 -12.79 17.42 3.08
N TYR A 68 -11.69 18.14 2.85
CA TYR A 68 -10.52 17.58 2.17
C TYR A 68 -9.97 16.35 2.92
N TYR A 69 -9.79 16.44 4.25
CA TYR A 69 -9.32 15.31 5.05
C TYR A 69 -10.30 14.13 5.02
N ILE A 70 -11.61 14.38 5.15
CA ILE A 70 -12.62 13.31 5.06
C ILE A 70 -12.56 12.61 3.70
N LYS A 71 -12.35 13.37 2.63
CA LYS A 71 -12.28 12.85 1.26
C LYS A 71 -10.98 12.09 0.97
N TYR A 72 -9.84 12.63 1.38
CA TYR A 72 -8.51 12.13 0.99
C TYR A 72 -7.75 11.42 2.13
N GLY A 73 -8.19 11.56 3.38
CA GLY A 73 -7.63 10.87 4.55
C GLY A 73 -6.29 11.40 5.04
N HIS A 74 -5.85 12.59 4.58
CA HIS A 74 -4.59 13.20 5.00
C HIS A 74 -4.59 14.71 4.78
N ILE A 75 -3.70 15.41 5.50
CA ILE A 75 -3.37 16.82 5.31
C ILE A 75 -1.84 16.94 5.21
N SER A 76 -1.37 17.83 4.33
CA SER A 76 0.04 18.22 4.23
C SER A 76 0.20 19.72 4.42
N SER A 77 1.42 20.18 4.65
CA SER A 77 1.73 21.61 4.78
C SER A 77 1.31 22.40 3.54
N GLU A 78 1.45 21.80 2.35
CA GLU A 78 1.04 22.41 1.07
C GLU A 78 -0.47 22.55 1.00
N VAL A 79 -1.23 21.55 1.45
CA VAL A 79 -2.70 21.60 1.51
C VAL A 79 -3.18 22.69 2.48
N VAL A 80 -2.53 22.82 3.64
CA VAL A 80 -2.81 23.90 4.60
C VAL A 80 -2.51 25.25 3.96
N SER A 81 -1.33 25.41 3.33
CA SER A 81 -0.97 26.65 2.63
C SER A 81 -2.01 27.01 1.58
N GLN A 82 -2.44 26.06 0.78
CA GLN A 82 -3.44 26.28 -0.27
C GLN A 82 -4.80 26.66 0.33
N ALA A 83 -5.27 25.91 1.33
CA ALA A 83 -6.54 26.19 2.01
C ALA A 83 -6.62 27.60 2.61
N PHE A 84 -5.50 28.10 3.08
CA PHE A 84 -5.46 29.37 3.81
C PHE A 84 -4.90 30.56 3.05
N SER A 85 -4.21 30.36 1.88
CA SER A 85 -3.65 31.44 1.05
C SER A 85 -4.43 31.70 -0.25
N SER A 86 -5.19 30.72 -0.78
CA SER A 86 -5.90 30.83 -2.06
C SER A 86 -7.39 31.17 -1.92
N SER A 87 -8.04 31.49 -3.04
CA SER A 87 -9.51 31.57 -3.10
C SER A 87 -10.12 30.18 -2.86
N LEU A 88 -11.23 30.10 -2.14
CA LEU A 88 -11.89 28.84 -1.77
C LEU A 88 -12.32 27.98 -2.96
N ASP A 89 -12.47 28.57 -4.14
CA ASP A 89 -12.82 27.89 -5.38
C ASP A 89 -11.68 26.97 -5.89
N GLU A 90 -10.42 27.22 -5.49
CA GLU A 90 -9.27 26.38 -5.86
C GLU A 90 -9.13 25.12 -4.99
N LEU A 91 -9.74 25.09 -3.81
CA LEU A 91 -9.77 23.87 -2.96
C LEU A 91 -10.79 22.84 -3.43
N SER A 92 -11.81 23.26 -4.17
CA SER A 92 -12.79 22.36 -4.82
C SER A 92 -12.33 21.89 -6.19
N ALA A 93 -11.33 22.55 -6.80
CA ALA A 93 -10.56 22.01 -7.91
C ALA A 93 -9.69 20.85 -7.40
N GLU A 94 -9.48 19.84 -8.24
CA GLU A 94 -8.61 18.69 -7.95
C GLU A 94 -7.38 19.07 -7.13
N PRO A 95 -6.97 18.25 -6.12
CA PRO A 95 -5.83 18.59 -5.28
C PRO A 95 -4.64 19.04 -6.13
N PRO A 96 -3.79 19.98 -5.63
CA PRO A 96 -2.64 20.47 -6.37
C PRO A 96 -1.92 19.26 -6.91
N ALA A 97 -1.69 19.23 -8.23
CA ALA A 97 -1.33 18.06 -9.04
C ALA A 97 -0.74 16.97 -8.16
N VAL A 98 -1.63 16.07 -7.69
CA VAL A 98 -1.26 14.98 -6.78
C VAL A 98 -0.01 14.43 -7.40
N ASP A 99 1.09 14.52 -6.68
CA ASP A 99 2.36 14.01 -7.14
C ASP A 99 2.02 12.66 -7.77
N LYS A 100 2.06 12.56 -9.08
CA LYS A 100 1.48 11.46 -9.87
C LYS A 100 1.97 10.09 -9.43
N ASP A 101 2.97 10.12 -8.55
CA ASP A 101 3.63 8.97 -7.99
C ASP A 101 3.08 8.55 -6.62
N VAL A 102 2.23 9.36 -5.97
CA VAL A 102 1.63 9.01 -4.66
C VAL A 102 0.56 7.95 -4.87
N ILE A 103 0.70 6.82 -4.18
CA ILE A 103 -0.27 5.72 -4.21
C ILE A 103 -1.26 5.87 -3.06
N VAL A 104 -0.72 6.03 -1.84
CA VAL A 104 -1.53 6.18 -0.62
C VAL A 104 -0.74 6.91 0.46
N TYR A 105 -1.44 7.64 1.30
CA TYR A 105 -0.88 8.22 2.51
C TYR A 105 -0.96 7.19 3.63
N GLY A 106 0.20 6.88 4.19
CA GLY A 106 0.37 5.88 5.23
C GLY A 106 0.27 6.44 6.64
N ASN A 107 0.76 5.66 7.59
CA ASN A 107 0.77 6.01 9.00
C ASN A 107 1.79 7.14 9.28
N ASN A 108 1.51 7.99 10.28
CA ASN A 108 2.41 9.09 10.72
C ASN A 108 2.83 10.07 9.61
N GLY A 109 1.98 10.34 8.63
CA GLY A 109 2.29 11.23 7.51
C GLY A 109 3.25 10.63 6.48
N ASN A 110 3.53 9.32 6.55
CA ASN A 110 4.35 8.64 5.56
C ASN A 110 3.64 8.65 4.18
N ILE A 111 4.33 9.06 3.13
CA ILE A 111 3.80 9.11 1.78
C ILE A 111 4.32 7.92 0.99
N ILE A 112 3.43 6.99 0.65
CA ILE A 112 3.76 5.82 -0.15
C ILE A 112 3.66 6.18 -1.62
N ARG A 113 4.80 6.12 -2.32
CA ARG A 113 4.95 6.53 -3.72
C ARG A 113 5.40 5.38 -4.62
N ALA A 114 5.01 5.44 -5.87
CA ALA A 114 5.59 4.60 -6.92
C ALA A 114 6.96 5.18 -7.33
N ARG A 115 8.04 4.62 -6.78
CA ARG A 115 9.42 5.13 -6.91
C ARG A 115 10.09 4.75 -8.22
N THR A 116 9.63 3.70 -8.89
CA THR A 116 10.23 3.19 -10.14
C THR A 116 9.22 3.20 -11.27
N VAL A 117 9.73 3.16 -12.51
CA VAL A 117 8.88 3.15 -13.71
C VAL A 117 7.91 1.97 -13.71
N ASN A 118 8.37 0.77 -13.27
CA ASN A 118 7.51 -0.40 -13.25
C ASN A 118 6.50 -0.38 -12.09
N GLN A 119 6.82 0.26 -10.94
CA GLN A 119 5.83 0.55 -9.91
C GLN A 119 4.74 1.50 -10.44
N GLN A 120 5.11 2.58 -11.14
CA GLN A 120 4.16 3.50 -11.78
C GLN A 120 3.32 2.78 -12.85
N ARG A 121 3.93 1.87 -13.62
CA ARG A 121 3.20 1.05 -14.59
C ARG A 121 2.19 0.14 -13.92
N LEU A 122 2.55 -0.49 -12.78
CA LEU A 122 1.63 -1.30 -12.00
C LEU A 122 0.41 -0.49 -11.51
N VAL A 123 0.65 0.72 -11.00
CA VAL A 123 -0.41 1.64 -10.57
C VAL A 123 -1.36 1.96 -11.74
N LYS A 124 -0.84 2.36 -12.89
CA LYS A 124 -1.65 2.69 -14.08
C LYS A 124 -2.46 1.50 -14.62
N LEU A 125 -1.85 0.30 -14.63
CA LEU A 125 -2.55 -0.90 -15.09
C LEU A 125 -3.61 -1.35 -14.09
N ALA A 126 -3.45 -1.10 -12.79
CA ALA A 126 -4.44 -1.40 -11.77
C ALA A 126 -5.75 -0.61 -11.94
N GLU A 127 -5.73 0.53 -12.61
CA GLU A 127 -6.94 1.31 -12.92
C GLU A 127 -7.79 0.67 -14.03
N ARG A 128 -7.18 -0.12 -14.92
CA ARG A 128 -7.82 -0.61 -16.16
C ARG A 128 -8.03 -2.12 -16.18
N ASN A 129 -7.43 -2.85 -15.26
CA ASN A 129 -7.46 -4.31 -15.25
C ASN A 129 -7.95 -4.84 -13.91
N ASP A 130 -8.69 -5.92 -13.94
CA ASP A 130 -9.19 -6.60 -12.73
C ASP A 130 -8.19 -7.64 -12.21
N LEU A 131 -7.33 -8.16 -13.08
CA LEU A 131 -6.25 -9.09 -12.71
C LEU A 131 -4.90 -8.56 -13.20
N LEU A 132 -3.92 -8.53 -12.27
CA LEU A 132 -2.56 -8.13 -12.60
C LEU A 132 -1.56 -9.20 -12.14
N PHE A 133 -0.54 -9.43 -12.97
CA PHE A 133 0.67 -10.13 -12.57
C PHE A 133 1.80 -9.10 -12.43
N ALA A 134 2.44 -9.06 -11.26
CA ALA A 134 3.59 -8.22 -10.96
C ALA A 134 4.77 -9.14 -10.62
N VAL A 135 5.64 -9.39 -11.56
CA VAL A 135 6.71 -10.38 -11.44
C VAL A 135 8.09 -9.75 -11.60
N GLY A 136 9.10 -10.32 -10.95
CA GLY A 136 10.49 -9.86 -11.03
C GLY A 136 11.24 -10.00 -9.71
N PRO A 137 12.47 -9.45 -9.61
CA PRO A 137 13.37 -9.73 -8.51
C PRO A 137 12.86 -9.24 -7.15
N ALA A 138 13.29 -9.91 -6.07
CA ALA A 138 13.00 -9.51 -4.70
C ALA A 138 13.53 -8.09 -4.42
N GLY A 139 12.79 -7.33 -3.59
CA GLY A 139 13.13 -5.96 -3.23
C GLY A 139 12.78 -4.90 -4.27
N SER A 140 12.11 -5.25 -5.38
CA SER A 140 11.59 -4.29 -6.37
C SER A 140 10.27 -3.60 -5.92
N GLY A 141 9.71 -3.98 -4.76
CA GLY A 141 8.52 -3.36 -4.18
C GLY A 141 7.19 -3.85 -4.76
N LYS A 142 7.15 -4.99 -5.47
CA LYS A 142 5.93 -5.57 -6.05
C LYS A 142 4.79 -5.69 -5.05
N THR A 143 5.03 -6.45 -4.00
CA THR A 143 4.05 -6.74 -2.94
C THR A 143 3.68 -5.48 -2.18
N TYR A 144 4.65 -4.64 -1.83
CA TYR A 144 4.43 -3.38 -1.15
C TYR A 144 3.55 -2.43 -1.96
N THR A 145 3.81 -2.28 -3.27
CA THR A 145 2.99 -1.48 -4.19
C THR A 145 1.57 -2.06 -4.34
N ALA A 146 1.44 -3.39 -4.43
CA ALA A 146 0.14 -4.05 -4.49
C ALA A 146 -0.70 -3.80 -3.22
N ILE A 147 -0.07 -3.88 -2.02
CA ILE A 147 -0.73 -3.59 -0.75
C ILE A 147 -1.13 -2.10 -0.68
N ALA A 148 -0.26 -1.19 -1.14
CA ALA A 148 -0.59 0.23 -1.19
C ALA A 148 -1.81 0.53 -2.06
N LEU A 149 -1.92 -0.13 -3.22
CA LEU A 149 -3.10 -0.03 -4.08
C LEU A 149 -4.37 -0.57 -3.40
N ALA A 150 -4.26 -1.69 -2.68
CA ALA A 150 -5.38 -2.26 -1.93
C ALA A 150 -5.85 -1.35 -0.79
N VAL A 151 -4.91 -0.74 -0.06
CA VAL A 151 -5.22 0.22 1.01
C VAL A 151 -5.85 1.49 0.44
N ARG A 152 -5.38 2.00 -0.72
CA ARG A 152 -6.00 3.11 -1.43
C ARG A 152 -7.45 2.79 -1.77
N ALA A 153 -7.71 1.68 -2.44
CA ALA A 153 -9.05 1.26 -2.84
C ALA A 153 -9.99 1.06 -1.63
N LEU A 154 -9.47 0.60 -0.48
CA LEU A 154 -10.24 0.49 0.76
C LEU A 154 -10.58 1.87 1.34
N LYS A 155 -9.62 2.81 1.38
CA LYS A 155 -9.84 4.18 1.84
C LYS A 155 -10.83 4.94 0.96
N GLU A 156 -10.77 4.74 -0.35
CA GLU A 156 -11.68 5.33 -1.35
C GLU A 156 -13.03 4.61 -1.42
N LYS A 157 -13.24 3.55 -0.60
CA LYS A 157 -14.48 2.76 -0.52
C LYS A 157 -14.85 2.07 -1.82
N GLU A 158 -13.90 1.85 -2.72
CA GLU A 158 -14.08 1.08 -3.96
C GLU A 158 -14.29 -0.39 -3.66
N ILE A 159 -13.67 -0.88 -2.59
CA ILE A 159 -13.77 -2.26 -2.09
C ILE A 159 -14.18 -2.28 -0.61
N ARG A 160 -14.59 -3.45 -0.14
CA ARG A 160 -14.96 -3.65 1.28
C ARG A 160 -13.93 -4.46 2.07
N ARG A 161 -13.06 -5.21 1.38
CA ARG A 161 -12.11 -6.13 2.04
C ARG A 161 -10.78 -6.17 1.30
N ILE A 162 -9.70 -6.28 2.07
CA ILE A 162 -8.37 -6.63 1.58
C ILE A 162 -8.10 -8.08 1.99
N ILE A 163 -7.68 -8.92 1.05
CA ILE A 163 -7.33 -10.31 1.32
C ILE A 163 -5.92 -10.56 0.82
N LEU A 164 -5.02 -10.85 1.75
CA LEU A 164 -3.63 -11.16 1.47
C LEU A 164 -3.41 -12.65 1.66
N THR A 165 -2.80 -13.29 0.69
CA THR A 165 -2.55 -14.72 0.77
C THR A 165 -1.16 -15.08 0.24
N ARG A 166 -0.56 -16.09 0.83
CA ARG A 166 0.70 -16.70 0.44
C ARG A 166 0.56 -18.22 0.36
N PRO A 167 1.29 -18.90 -0.54
CA PRO A 167 1.43 -20.34 -0.44
C PRO A 167 2.20 -20.69 0.85
N ALA A 168 1.74 -21.68 1.57
CA ALA A 168 2.51 -22.27 2.64
C ALA A 168 3.56 -23.19 2.00
N VAL A 169 4.79 -22.71 1.89
CA VAL A 169 5.93 -23.50 1.35
C VAL A 169 6.84 -23.82 2.50
N GLU A 170 7.19 -25.07 2.63
CA GLU A 170 8.25 -25.50 3.54
C GLU A 170 9.61 -25.16 2.89
N ALA A 171 10.16 -23.97 3.20
CA ALA A 171 11.52 -23.61 2.80
C ALA A 171 12.56 -24.43 3.59
N GLY A 172 12.65 -25.73 3.29
CA GLY A 172 13.60 -26.63 3.96
C GLY A 172 13.28 -27.03 5.40
N GLU A 173 12.44 -26.32 6.09
CA GLU A 173 11.92 -26.65 7.42
C GLU A 173 10.49 -27.19 7.31
N LYS A 174 10.30 -28.43 7.69
CA LYS A 174 8.95 -29.03 7.69
C LYS A 174 8.12 -28.34 8.75
N LEU A 175 7.06 -27.63 8.36
CA LEU A 175 6.08 -26.98 9.24
C LEU A 175 5.61 -27.90 10.39
N GLY A 176 5.69 -29.23 10.19
CA GLY A 176 5.38 -30.23 11.19
C GLY A 176 6.30 -30.23 12.44
N PHE A 177 7.50 -29.66 12.37
CA PHE A 177 8.44 -29.63 13.50
C PHE A 177 8.37 -28.35 14.34
N LEU A 178 7.67 -27.31 13.89
CA LEU A 178 7.48 -26.10 14.71
C LEU A 178 6.44 -26.35 15.80
N PRO A 179 6.70 -25.92 17.04
CA PRO A 179 5.70 -25.98 18.12
C PRO A 179 4.56 -24.99 17.85
N GLY A 180 3.37 -25.29 18.37
CA GLY A 180 2.19 -24.43 18.24
C GLY A 180 1.13 -24.93 17.26
N ASP A 181 0.01 -24.22 17.19
CA ASP A 181 -1.05 -24.51 16.25
C ASP A 181 -0.67 -24.09 14.80
N MET A 182 -1.51 -24.44 13.82
CA MET A 182 -1.25 -24.16 12.41
C MET A 182 -1.14 -22.64 12.13
N LYS A 183 -1.85 -21.82 12.88
CA LYS A 183 -1.83 -20.36 12.75
C LYS A 183 -0.50 -19.79 13.25
N GLU A 184 -0.08 -20.19 14.45
CA GLU A 184 1.19 -19.77 15.04
C GLU A 184 2.40 -20.17 14.18
N LYS A 185 2.34 -21.33 13.50
CA LYS A 185 3.39 -21.79 12.59
C LYS A 185 3.47 -20.97 11.30
N LEU A 186 2.36 -20.40 10.84
CA LEU A 186 2.27 -19.65 9.60
C LEU A 186 2.52 -18.15 9.79
N ASP A 187 2.27 -17.60 10.98
CA ASP A 187 2.41 -16.18 11.29
C ASP A 187 3.78 -15.59 10.90
N PRO A 188 4.95 -16.23 11.12
CA PRO A 188 6.23 -15.71 10.69
C PRO A 188 6.34 -15.48 9.17
N TYR A 189 5.72 -16.35 8.37
CA TYR A 189 5.72 -16.22 6.91
C TYR A 189 4.79 -15.11 6.40
N LEU A 190 3.83 -14.71 7.22
CA LEU A 190 2.86 -13.65 6.91
C LEU A 190 3.32 -12.28 7.46
N GLN A 191 4.34 -12.25 8.33
CA GLN A 191 4.85 -11.04 8.98
C GLN A 191 5.17 -9.90 7.98
N PRO A 192 5.83 -10.14 6.83
CA PRO A 192 6.11 -9.06 5.86
C PRO A 192 4.84 -8.38 5.30
N LEU A 193 3.71 -9.09 5.28
CA LEU A 193 2.42 -8.52 4.86
C LEU A 193 1.84 -7.62 5.95
N TYR A 194 1.96 -8.03 7.22
CA TYR A 194 1.58 -7.20 8.37
C TYR A 194 2.42 -5.93 8.44
N ASP A 195 3.74 -6.05 8.23
CA ASP A 195 4.66 -4.90 8.27
C ASP A 195 4.29 -3.86 7.21
N ALA A 196 4.02 -4.30 5.98
CA ALA A 196 3.58 -3.40 4.90
C ALA A 196 2.23 -2.72 5.22
N LEU A 197 1.28 -3.44 5.82
CA LEU A 197 0.00 -2.84 6.24
C LEU A 197 0.18 -1.83 7.38
N ASN A 198 1.08 -2.09 8.34
CA ASN A 198 1.38 -1.18 9.45
C ASN A 198 2.00 0.14 8.99
N ASP A 199 2.74 0.15 7.88
CA ASP A 199 3.24 1.39 7.27
C ASP A 199 2.10 2.27 6.71
N MET A 200 0.96 1.66 6.35
CA MET A 200 -0.12 2.29 5.59
C MET A 200 -1.39 2.53 6.38
N ILE A 201 -1.59 1.79 7.46
CA ILE A 201 -2.79 1.83 8.32
C ILE A 201 -2.35 1.95 9.77
N PRO A 202 -2.88 2.89 10.57
CA PRO A 202 -2.57 3.00 11.99
C PRO A 202 -2.81 1.67 12.72
N PRO A 203 -1.90 1.23 13.62
CA PRO A 203 -1.95 -0.11 14.23
C PRO A 203 -3.28 -0.45 14.88
N ALA A 204 -3.87 0.49 15.65
CA ALA A 204 -5.17 0.28 16.30
C ALA A 204 -6.31 0.08 15.28
N LYS A 205 -6.25 0.78 14.13
CA LYS A 205 -7.23 0.64 13.05
C LYS A 205 -7.01 -0.66 12.28
N LEU A 206 -5.76 -1.05 12.05
CA LEU A 206 -5.43 -2.32 11.40
C LEU A 206 -5.92 -3.50 12.23
N GLN A 207 -5.69 -3.48 13.54
CA GLN A 207 -6.20 -4.52 14.44
C GLN A 207 -7.72 -4.65 14.36
N LYS A 208 -8.45 -3.52 14.42
CA LYS A 208 -9.90 -3.50 14.25
C LYS A 208 -10.34 -4.08 12.90
N TYR A 209 -9.66 -3.73 11.82
CA TYR A 209 -9.96 -4.24 10.48
C TYR A 209 -9.73 -5.76 10.36
N ILE A 210 -8.74 -6.31 11.08
CA ILE A 210 -8.49 -7.75 11.13
C ILE A 210 -9.61 -8.45 11.94
N GLU A 211 -9.99 -7.91 13.10
CA GLU A 211 -11.06 -8.44 13.93
C GLU A 211 -12.42 -8.44 13.22
N GLU A 212 -12.73 -7.37 12.47
CA GLU A 212 -13.96 -7.25 11.67
C GLU A 212 -13.92 -8.04 10.35
N GLY A 213 -12.75 -8.59 9.96
CA GLY A 213 -12.58 -9.29 8.70
C GLY A 213 -12.51 -8.38 7.47
N THR A 214 -12.34 -7.05 7.67
CA THR A 214 -12.07 -6.09 6.60
C THR A 214 -10.70 -6.32 5.96
N VAL A 215 -9.70 -6.67 6.79
CA VAL A 215 -8.40 -7.15 6.37
C VAL A 215 -8.24 -8.61 6.78
N GLN A 216 -7.93 -9.48 5.83
CA GLN A 216 -7.72 -10.90 6.06
C GLN A 216 -6.35 -11.30 5.53
N ILE A 217 -5.56 -11.98 6.36
CA ILE A 217 -4.28 -12.55 5.96
C ILE A 217 -4.36 -14.05 6.23
N ALA A 218 -4.22 -14.86 5.19
CA ALA A 218 -4.43 -16.30 5.30
C ALA A 218 -3.62 -17.08 4.25
N PRO A 219 -3.24 -18.33 4.53
CA PRO A 219 -2.62 -19.22 3.55
C PRO A 219 -3.51 -19.44 2.33
N LEU A 220 -2.89 -19.67 1.16
CA LEU A 220 -3.59 -19.87 -0.10
C LEU A 220 -4.64 -21.02 -0.04
N ALA A 221 -4.39 -22.05 0.73
CA ALA A 221 -5.31 -23.18 0.88
C ALA A 221 -6.69 -22.76 1.42
N TYR A 222 -6.76 -21.69 2.23
CA TYR A 222 -8.01 -21.18 2.79
C TYR A 222 -8.88 -20.40 1.78
N MET A 223 -8.37 -20.19 0.56
CA MET A 223 -9.14 -19.56 -0.53
C MET A 223 -10.05 -20.56 -1.26
N ARG A 224 -9.84 -21.87 -1.06
CA ARG A 224 -10.64 -22.90 -1.73
C ARG A 224 -12.12 -22.81 -1.33
N GLY A 225 -13.02 -22.88 -2.32
CA GLY A 225 -14.48 -22.87 -2.11
C GLY A 225 -15.08 -21.50 -1.78
N ARG A 226 -14.27 -20.44 -1.72
CA ARG A 226 -14.74 -19.07 -1.48
C ARG A 226 -15.08 -18.36 -2.80
N THR A 227 -15.95 -17.36 -2.71
CA THR A 227 -16.14 -16.32 -3.73
C THR A 227 -15.79 -14.98 -3.09
N LEU A 228 -14.87 -14.24 -3.71
CA LEU A 228 -14.27 -13.05 -3.13
C LEU A 228 -14.85 -11.81 -3.79
N ASP A 229 -16.05 -11.41 -3.35
CA ASP A 229 -16.76 -10.22 -3.85
C ASP A 229 -16.30 -8.95 -3.15
N ASN A 230 -16.32 -7.81 -3.86
CA ASN A 230 -15.98 -6.46 -3.34
C ASN A 230 -14.65 -6.47 -2.58
N ALA A 231 -13.64 -7.11 -3.14
CA ALA A 231 -12.39 -7.36 -2.47
C ALA A 231 -11.18 -7.04 -3.35
N PHE A 232 -10.13 -6.51 -2.73
CA PHE A 232 -8.81 -6.46 -3.33
C PHE A 232 -7.99 -7.63 -2.78
N VAL A 233 -7.58 -8.53 -3.66
CA VAL A 233 -6.98 -9.81 -3.29
C VAL A 233 -5.55 -9.89 -3.83
N ILE A 234 -4.59 -10.21 -2.97
CA ILE A 234 -3.18 -10.32 -3.34
C ILE A 234 -2.69 -11.73 -3.04
N LEU A 235 -2.17 -12.41 -4.07
CA LEU A 235 -1.39 -13.63 -3.91
C LEU A 235 0.08 -13.28 -4.00
N ASP A 236 0.77 -13.35 -2.88
CA ASP A 236 2.21 -13.08 -2.80
C ASP A 236 3.02 -14.38 -2.87
N GLU A 237 4.27 -14.30 -3.34
CA GLU A 237 5.19 -15.43 -3.55
C GLU A 237 4.60 -16.52 -4.47
N ALA A 238 3.89 -16.11 -5.52
CA ALA A 238 3.15 -17.01 -6.40
C ALA A 238 4.05 -17.98 -7.20
N GLN A 239 5.36 -17.72 -7.32
CA GLN A 239 6.29 -18.68 -7.91
C GLN A 239 6.33 -20.01 -7.13
N ASN A 240 5.93 -19.97 -5.87
CA ASN A 240 5.84 -21.14 -4.99
C ASN A 240 4.46 -21.83 -5.04
N THR A 241 3.71 -21.62 -6.11
CA THR A 241 2.43 -22.28 -6.38
C THR A 241 2.48 -23.13 -7.64
N THR A 242 1.74 -24.23 -7.63
CA THR A 242 1.49 -25.03 -8.83
C THR A 242 0.46 -24.34 -9.72
N LEU A 243 0.39 -24.73 -11.00
CA LEU A 243 -0.61 -24.18 -11.93
C LEU A 243 -2.05 -24.46 -11.46
N SER A 244 -2.30 -25.61 -10.84
CA SER A 244 -3.61 -25.94 -10.29
C SER A 244 -4.00 -25.04 -9.10
N GLN A 245 -3.05 -24.66 -8.27
CA GLN A 245 -3.26 -23.73 -7.15
C GLN A 245 -3.53 -22.31 -7.66
N ILE A 246 -2.78 -21.82 -8.67
CA ILE A 246 -3.06 -20.51 -9.28
C ILE A 246 -4.45 -20.52 -9.93
N LYS A 247 -4.79 -21.55 -10.71
CA LYS A 247 -6.12 -21.68 -11.29
C LYS A 247 -7.20 -21.69 -10.22
N MET A 248 -7.02 -22.46 -9.15
CA MET A 248 -7.94 -22.48 -8.02
C MET A 248 -8.12 -21.08 -7.43
N PHE A 249 -7.04 -20.33 -7.22
CA PHE A 249 -7.06 -18.98 -6.67
C PHE A 249 -7.78 -17.98 -7.61
N LEU A 250 -7.38 -17.91 -8.87
CA LEU A 250 -7.96 -16.96 -9.83
C LEU A 250 -9.47 -17.19 -10.05
N THR A 251 -9.92 -18.43 -9.98
CA THR A 251 -11.36 -18.75 -10.06
C THR A 251 -12.15 -18.40 -8.80
N ARG A 252 -11.53 -17.77 -7.80
CA ARG A 252 -12.24 -17.18 -6.61
C ARG A 252 -12.69 -15.75 -6.85
N MET A 253 -12.28 -15.14 -7.96
CA MET A 253 -12.67 -13.78 -8.30
C MET A 253 -14.19 -13.66 -8.38
N GLY A 254 -14.73 -12.78 -7.55
CA GLY A 254 -16.16 -12.47 -7.50
C GLY A 254 -16.47 -11.10 -8.09
N ARG A 255 -17.67 -10.60 -7.82
CA ARG A 255 -18.12 -9.29 -8.34
C ARG A 255 -17.30 -8.17 -7.70
N ASN A 256 -16.93 -7.16 -8.49
CA ASN A 256 -16.16 -6.01 -8.04
C ASN A 256 -14.91 -6.42 -7.24
N ALA A 257 -14.20 -7.43 -7.74
CA ALA A 257 -12.96 -7.90 -7.14
C ALA A 257 -11.77 -7.53 -8.03
N LYS A 258 -10.68 -7.11 -7.40
CA LYS A 258 -9.40 -6.83 -8.06
C LYS A 258 -8.34 -7.77 -7.49
N PHE A 259 -7.60 -8.44 -8.37
CA PHE A 259 -6.58 -9.41 -8.01
C PHE A 259 -5.20 -8.96 -8.47
N ILE A 260 -4.21 -9.07 -7.59
CA ILE A 260 -2.80 -8.92 -7.97
C ILE A 260 -2.03 -10.18 -7.54
N VAL A 261 -1.30 -10.74 -8.48
CA VAL A 261 -0.41 -11.89 -8.26
C VAL A 261 1.03 -11.39 -8.31
N THR A 262 1.74 -11.49 -7.20
CA THR A 262 3.16 -11.10 -7.11
C THR A 262 4.05 -12.32 -7.02
N GLY A 263 5.27 -12.23 -7.58
CA GLY A 263 6.21 -13.34 -7.51
C GLY A 263 7.58 -13.04 -8.12
N ASP A 264 8.53 -13.93 -7.81
CA ASP A 264 9.89 -13.91 -8.36
C ASP A 264 10.23 -15.28 -8.96
N VAL A 265 10.23 -15.38 -10.28
CA VAL A 265 10.50 -16.64 -11.00
C VAL A 265 11.90 -17.19 -10.78
N THR A 266 12.81 -16.41 -10.19
CA THR A 266 14.17 -16.84 -9.84
C THR A 266 14.24 -17.51 -8.47
N GLN A 267 13.28 -17.23 -7.57
CA GLN A 267 13.24 -17.71 -6.18
C GLN A 267 12.15 -18.77 -5.99
N ILE A 268 12.32 -19.92 -6.62
CA ILE A 268 11.36 -21.03 -6.54
C ILE A 268 11.84 -22.03 -5.49
N ASP A 269 11.07 -22.14 -4.39
CA ASP A 269 11.33 -23.03 -3.24
C ASP A 269 10.57 -24.37 -3.33
N LEU A 270 9.83 -24.59 -4.43
CA LEU A 270 9.17 -25.87 -4.69
C LEU A 270 10.20 -27.00 -4.88
N PRO A 271 9.88 -28.26 -4.48
CA PRO A 271 10.76 -29.40 -4.64
C PRO A 271 11.30 -29.58 -6.08
N ARG A 272 10.48 -29.23 -7.06
CA ARG A 272 10.88 -29.15 -8.48
C ARG A 272 10.54 -27.76 -9.00
N ARG A 273 11.53 -27.04 -9.49
CA ARG A 273 11.32 -25.70 -10.11
C ARG A 273 10.32 -25.73 -11.26
N SER A 274 10.25 -26.85 -11.99
CA SER A 274 9.29 -27.09 -13.09
C SER A 274 7.83 -27.14 -12.63
N ASP A 275 7.58 -27.34 -11.33
CA ASP A 275 6.23 -27.41 -10.76
C ASP A 275 5.63 -26.02 -10.55
N SER A 276 6.44 -24.95 -10.58
CA SER A 276 5.95 -23.59 -10.53
C SER A 276 4.99 -23.30 -11.67
N GLY A 277 3.82 -22.83 -11.29
CA GLY A 277 2.74 -22.53 -12.23
C GLY A 277 2.71 -21.07 -12.68
N LEU A 278 3.50 -20.18 -12.09
CA LEU A 278 3.40 -18.73 -12.31
C LEU A 278 3.64 -18.37 -13.79
N THR A 279 4.77 -18.77 -14.36
CA THR A 279 5.08 -18.48 -15.77
C THR A 279 4.05 -19.08 -16.72
N LYS A 280 3.64 -20.33 -16.48
CA LYS A 280 2.61 -21.00 -17.30
C LYS A 280 1.25 -20.28 -17.22
N ALA A 281 0.87 -19.78 -16.04
CA ALA A 281 -0.36 -19.02 -15.88
C ALA A 281 -0.30 -17.68 -16.64
N MET A 282 0.82 -16.96 -16.54
CA MET A 282 1.05 -15.71 -17.27
C MET A 282 0.97 -15.93 -18.79
N ASP A 283 1.68 -16.93 -19.32
CA ASP A 283 1.67 -17.27 -20.75
C ASP A 283 0.28 -17.63 -21.27
N THR A 284 -0.49 -18.34 -20.45
CA THR A 284 -1.87 -18.74 -20.78
C THR A 284 -2.82 -17.55 -20.81
N LEU A 285 -2.60 -16.55 -19.93
CA LEU A 285 -3.57 -15.49 -19.68
C LEU A 285 -3.18 -14.14 -20.32
N LYS A 286 -2.00 -14.00 -20.90
CA LYS A 286 -1.48 -12.73 -21.44
C LYS A 286 -2.32 -12.08 -22.54
N SER A 287 -3.15 -12.85 -23.22
CA SER A 287 -4.03 -12.36 -24.31
C SER A 287 -5.50 -12.17 -23.86
N VAL A 288 -5.80 -12.34 -22.58
CA VAL A 288 -7.16 -12.19 -22.05
C VAL A 288 -7.37 -10.72 -21.66
N ASP A 289 -8.43 -10.11 -22.17
CA ASP A 289 -8.79 -8.74 -21.82
C ASP A 289 -9.08 -8.60 -20.33
N GLY A 290 -8.68 -7.46 -19.75
CA GLY A 290 -8.79 -7.22 -18.30
C GLY A 290 -7.64 -7.81 -17.47
N ILE A 291 -6.63 -8.43 -18.12
CA ILE A 291 -5.43 -8.94 -17.47
C ILE A 291 -4.21 -8.12 -17.88
N GLY A 292 -3.48 -7.62 -16.90
CA GLY A 292 -2.23 -6.89 -17.10
C GLY A 292 -1.02 -7.63 -16.54
N ILE A 293 0.13 -7.48 -17.18
CA ILE A 293 1.40 -8.05 -16.74
C ILE A 293 2.44 -6.94 -16.63
N VAL A 294 3.09 -6.85 -15.48
CA VAL A 294 4.22 -5.95 -15.22
C VAL A 294 5.42 -6.78 -14.82
N GLU A 295 6.47 -6.68 -15.61
CA GLU A 295 7.75 -7.29 -15.31
C GLU A 295 8.68 -6.24 -14.69
N PHE A 296 9.09 -6.51 -13.45
CA PHE A 296 10.06 -5.71 -12.71
C PHE A 296 11.47 -6.21 -13.03
N GLU A 297 12.40 -5.28 -13.07
CA GLU A 297 13.79 -5.53 -13.44
C GLU A 297 14.75 -5.27 -12.26
N LYS A 298 16.02 -5.64 -12.41
CA LYS A 298 17.07 -5.35 -11.39
C LYS A 298 17.18 -3.85 -11.07
N ARG A 299 16.87 -2.95 -12.01
CA ARG A 299 16.85 -1.50 -11.80
C ARG A 299 15.71 -1.01 -10.87
N ASP A 300 14.67 -1.81 -10.71
CA ASP A 300 13.55 -1.49 -9.79
C ASP A 300 13.86 -1.86 -8.33
N ILE A 301 15.01 -2.48 -8.04
CA ILE A 301 15.38 -2.87 -6.69
C ILE A 301 15.68 -1.62 -5.86
N VAL A 302 14.82 -1.35 -4.88
CA VAL A 302 14.97 -0.26 -3.92
C VAL A 302 15.52 -0.86 -2.62
N ARG A 303 16.85 -0.93 -2.50
CA ARG A 303 17.54 -1.49 -1.33
C ARG A 303 18.69 -0.58 -0.90
N HIS A 304 19.13 -0.78 0.35
CA HIS A 304 20.35 -0.12 0.83
C HIS A 304 21.53 -0.46 -0.11
N ARG A 305 22.38 0.54 -0.41
CA ARG A 305 23.51 0.40 -1.36
C ARG A 305 24.41 -0.81 -1.06
N LEU A 306 24.65 -1.06 0.24
CA LEU A 306 25.47 -2.18 0.67
C LEU A 306 24.84 -3.54 0.31
N VAL A 307 23.51 -3.68 0.43
CA VAL A 307 22.82 -4.93 0.07
C VAL A 307 22.98 -5.25 -1.40
N LYS A 308 22.97 -4.24 -2.28
CA LYS A 308 23.24 -4.43 -3.71
C LYS A 308 24.65 -5.03 -3.91
N TYR A 309 25.66 -4.49 -3.27
CA TYR A 309 27.04 -4.99 -3.37
C TYR A 309 27.20 -6.41 -2.80
N ILE A 310 26.50 -6.72 -1.70
CA ILE A 310 26.50 -8.07 -1.12
C ILE A 310 25.94 -9.08 -2.13
N VAL A 311 24.78 -8.79 -2.72
CA VAL A 311 24.15 -9.69 -3.71
C VAL A 311 25.07 -9.89 -4.93
N GLU A 312 25.61 -8.81 -5.49
CA GLU A 312 26.55 -8.88 -6.61
C GLU A 312 27.80 -9.70 -6.30
N ALA A 313 28.30 -9.64 -5.05
CA ALA A 313 29.45 -10.41 -4.63
C ALA A 313 29.15 -11.93 -4.56
N PHE A 314 27.97 -12.30 -4.05
CA PHE A 314 27.54 -13.71 -4.02
C PHE A 314 27.26 -14.26 -5.42
N GLU A 315 26.55 -13.49 -6.27
CA GLU A 315 26.29 -13.88 -7.68
C GLU A 315 27.59 -14.16 -8.44
N ARG A 316 28.60 -13.29 -8.32
CA ARG A 316 29.94 -13.53 -8.94
C ARG A 316 30.60 -14.79 -8.45
N ARG A 317 30.49 -15.10 -7.16
CA ARG A 317 31.06 -16.33 -6.62
C ARG A 317 30.37 -17.58 -7.17
N GLU A 318 29.05 -17.58 -7.25
CA GLU A 318 28.29 -18.69 -7.83
C GLU A 318 28.62 -18.90 -9.31
N GLU A 319 28.79 -17.83 -10.09
CA GLU A 319 29.21 -17.91 -11.49
C GLU A 319 30.60 -18.55 -11.63
N LEU A 320 31.55 -18.17 -10.76
CA LEU A 320 32.90 -18.77 -10.76
C LEU A 320 32.85 -20.26 -10.39
N GLU A 321 32.09 -20.66 -9.40
CA GLU A 321 31.93 -22.05 -8.98
C GLU A 321 31.24 -22.89 -10.07
N ASN A 322 30.24 -22.36 -10.75
CA ASN A 322 29.57 -23.02 -11.87
C ASN A 322 30.46 -23.12 -13.13
N GLY A 323 31.29 -22.12 -13.40
CA GLY A 323 32.29 -22.15 -14.47
C GLY A 323 33.35 -23.22 -14.24
N LEU A 324 33.83 -23.38 -13.01
CA LEU A 324 34.77 -24.41 -12.61
C LEU A 324 34.20 -25.85 -12.74
N ARG A 325 32.90 -26.01 -12.38
CA ARG A 325 32.21 -27.32 -12.51
C ARG A 325 31.99 -27.71 -13.97
N LYS A 326 31.74 -26.79 -14.90
CA LYS A 326 31.62 -27.06 -16.34
C LYS A 326 32.97 -27.49 -16.93
N ASN A 327 34.05 -26.78 -16.61
CA ASN A 327 35.38 -27.12 -17.11
C ASN A 327 35.89 -28.46 -16.59
N ASN A 328 35.49 -28.93 -15.41
CA ASN A 328 35.86 -30.25 -14.89
C ASN A 328 35.03 -31.38 -15.49
N ASN A 329 33.81 -31.12 -15.99
CA ASN A 329 32.99 -32.13 -16.67
C ASN A 329 33.37 -32.30 -18.17
N ASP A 330 33.97 -31.31 -18.80
CA ASP A 330 34.43 -31.35 -20.20
C ASP A 330 35.82 -31.99 -20.34
N ASN A 331 36.51 -32.25 -19.21
CA ASN A 331 37.85 -32.89 -19.18
C ASN A 331 37.82 -34.35 -18.67
N ASN A 332 36.68 -34.97 -18.50
CA ASN A 332 36.47 -36.38 -18.21
C ASN A 332 35.62 -37.03 -19.33
#